data_3ff7f139adafc6e0ecbb36a5aace8c3d
#
_entry.id   3ff7f139adafc6e0ecbb36a5aace8c3d
#
_cell.length_a   1.000
_cell.length_b   1.000
_cell.length_c   1.000
_cell.angle_alpha   90.00
_cell.angle_beta   90.00
_cell.angle_gamma   90.00
#
_symmetry.space_group_name_H-M   'P 1'
#
loop_
_entity.id
_entity.type
_entity.pdbx_description
1 polymer ?
#
loop_
_entity_poly.entity_id
_entity_poly.type
_entity_poly.pdbx_seq_one_letter_code
_entity_poly.pdbx_strand_id
1 'polypeptide(L)'
;RRIDALDASGYLRDATLAVPILLVLLFLSPAAGRAAEGFRVYESTAASVNGEVLFVSDVAREACFLRCAAMPGTGEEILSAREGRDRLILDTLALQEQRKLLLGTVDNATLEGYAREAESRMAACPSLCKREIAPGETREWIGRKLLLRDFFNRRVAVFVEVKGDDVRREIARRSSAPGNGAEPTWEQVRDEMLDARIAQVIRNWQSRAASKSRLILSPLEDR
;
A
#
# COMPACT_ATOMS: atom_id res chain seq x y z
N ARG A 1 39.75 -91.41 16.92
CA ARG A 1 40.59 -90.18 16.96
C ARG A 1 39.66 -89.08 17.43
N ARG A 2 39.98 -88.58 18.64
CA ARG A 2 39.37 -87.40 19.29
C ARG A 2 39.67 -86.14 18.49
N ILE A 3 38.72 -85.33 18.38
CA ILE A 3 38.93 -83.94 18.05
C ILE A 3 38.24 -83.09 19.19
N ASP A 4 39.06 -82.29 19.81
CA ASP A 4 38.78 -81.61 21.06
C ASP A 4 37.73 -80.51 20.86
N ALA A 5 36.87 -80.41 21.88
CA ALA A 5 35.89 -79.35 22.05
C ALA A 5 36.62 -78.04 22.24
N LEU A 6 36.48 -77.12 21.30
CA LEU A 6 36.88 -75.69 21.51
C LEU A 6 35.84 -75.02 22.36
N ASP A 7 36.35 -74.54 23.43
CA ASP A 7 35.64 -73.82 24.54
C ASP A 7 34.96 -72.57 23.99
N ALA A 8 33.64 -72.60 23.90
CA ALA A 8 32.83 -71.49 23.43
C ALA A 8 32.49 -70.48 24.56
N SER A 9 33.14 -70.59 25.74
CA SER A 9 32.78 -69.78 26.91
C SER A 9 33.50 -68.44 26.98
N GLY A 10 34.52 -68.17 26.16
CA GLY A 10 35.31 -66.95 26.18
C GLY A 10 34.70 -65.73 25.44
N TYR A 11 33.88 -66.00 24.45
CA TYR A 11 33.36 -64.92 23.59
C TYR A 11 32.08 -64.22 24.09
N LEU A 12 31.36 -64.81 25.03
CA LEU A 12 30.12 -64.24 25.57
C LEU A 12 30.33 -63.23 26.70
N ARG A 13 31.55 -63.17 27.28
CA ARG A 13 31.83 -62.17 28.36
C ARG A 13 32.15 -60.79 27.85
N ASP A 14 32.71 -60.65 26.64
CA ASP A 14 33.05 -59.35 26.07
C ASP A 14 31.89 -58.69 25.33
N ALA A 15 30.92 -59.49 24.86
CA ALA A 15 29.73 -58.97 24.15
C ALA A 15 28.72 -58.26 25.08
N THR A 16 28.71 -58.59 26.38
CA THR A 16 27.76 -57.99 27.35
C THR A 16 28.15 -56.59 27.78
N LEU A 17 29.40 -56.20 27.65
CA LEU A 17 29.82 -54.81 27.94
C LEU A 17 29.76 -53.89 26.74
N ALA A 18 29.82 -54.42 25.53
CA ALA A 18 29.76 -53.61 24.28
C ALA A 18 28.35 -53.09 24.00
N VAL A 19 27.28 -53.84 24.37
CA VAL A 19 25.88 -53.45 24.15
C VAL A 19 25.47 -52.22 24.96
N PRO A 20 25.77 -52.10 26.29
CA PRO A 20 25.40 -50.93 27.08
C PRO A 20 26.19 -49.68 26.65
N ILE A 21 27.44 -49.81 26.20
CA ILE A 21 28.25 -48.67 25.73
C ILE A 21 27.68 -48.16 24.39
N LEU A 22 27.25 -49.02 23.50
CA LEU A 22 26.61 -48.63 22.23
C LEU A 22 25.25 -47.94 22.45
N LEU A 23 24.49 -48.41 23.44
CA LEU A 23 23.22 -47.78 23.86
C LEU A 23 23.41 -46.41 24.51
N VAL A 24 24.45 -46.21 25.29
CA VAL A 24 24.78 -44.92 25.89
C VAL A 24 25.26 -43.94 24.84
N LEU A 25 26.00 -44.36 23.84
CA LEU A 25 26.43 -43.50 22.73
C LEU A 25 25.26 -43.08 21.79
N LEU A 26 24.22 -43.90 21.70
CA LEU A 26 22.99 -43.55 20.94
C LEU A 26 22.16 -42.46 21.68
N PHE A 27 22.21 -42.42 23.00
CA PHE A 27 21.53 -41.37 23.78
C PHE A 27 22.34 -40.07 23.91
N LEU A 28 23.65 -40.12 23.64
CA LEU A 28 24.53 -38.96 23.60
C LEU A 28 24.62 -38.32 22.19
N SER A 29 23.83 -38.80 21.23
CA SER A 29 23.67 -38.05 19.98
C SER A 29 23.17 -36.64 20.34
N PRO A 30 23.95 -35.57 20.05
CA PRO A 30 23.46 -34.25 20.24
C PRO A 30 22.18 -34.17 19.40
N ALA A 31 21.05 -33.95 20.06
CA ALA A 31 19.83 -33.60 19.37
C ALA A 31 20.26 -32.49 18.41
N ALA A 32 20.36 -32.83 17.12
CA ALA A 32 20.63 -31.85 16.07
C ALA A 32 19.59 -30.77 16.31
N GLY A 33 20.03 -29.66 16.94
CA GLY A 33 19.19 -28.56 17.26
C GLY A 33 18.49 -28.22 15.96
N ARG A 34 17.18 -28.41 15.91
CA ARG A 34 16.38 -27.84 14.84
C ARG A 34 16.82 -26.39 14.85
N ALA A 35 17.60 -26.00 13.84
CA ALA A 35 17.88 -24.61 13.60
C ALA A 35 16.52 -23.93 13.67
N ALA A 36 16.33 -23.06 14.65
CA ALA A 36 15.11 -22.30 14.79
C ALA A 36 14.85 -21.75 13.39
N GLU A 37 13.79 -22.24 12.72
CA GLU A 37 13.39 -21.69 11.43
C GLU A 37 13.27 -20.20 11.67
N GLY A 38 14.22 -19.42 11.09
CA GLY A 38 14.33 -18.01 11.35
C GLY A 38 12.99 -17.39 11.13
N PHE A 39 12.48 -16.65 12.10
CA PHE A 39 11.19 -15.97 12.04
C PHE A 39 11.18 -15.13 10.75
N ARG A 40 10.44 -15.57 9.75
CA ARG A 40 10.30 -14.81 8.51
C ARG A 40 9.23 -13.75 8.74
N VAL A 41 9.65 -12.50 8.73
CA VAL A 41 8.70 -11.39 8.67
C VAL A 41 8.07 -11.42 7.28
N TYR A 42 6.80 -11.84 7.21
CA TYR A 42 6.05 -11.88 5.95
C TYR A 42 5.54 -10.49 5.57
N GLU A 43 5.29 -9.65 6.55
CA GLU A 43 4.73 -8.31 6.35
C GLU A 43 5.17 -7.37 7.47
N SER A 44 5.39 -6.10 7.16
CA SER A 44 5.71 -5.08 8.14
C SER A 44 4.70 -3.95 8.10
N THR A 45 4.39 -3.42 9.28
CA THR A 45 3.46 -2.30 9.44
C THR A 45 4.12 -1.01 8.97
N ALA A 46 3.46 -0.26 8.10
CA ALA A 46 3.86 1.10 7.69
C ALA A 46 3.23 2.18 8.56
N ALA A 47 1.96 2.00 8.94
CA ALA A 47 1.22 2.91 9.83
C ALA A 47 0.00 2.22 10.45
N SER A 48 -0.57 2.85 11.48
CA SER A 48 -1.93 2.53 11.94
C SER A 48 -2.74 3.82 12.04
N VAL A 49 -3.96 3.79 11.51
CA VAL A 49 -4.88 4.94 11.42
C VAL A 49 -6.17 4.61 12.15
N ASN A 50 -6.36 5.13 13.36
CA ASN A 50 -7.52 4.84 14.21
C ASN A 50 -7.73 3.32 14.45
N GLY A 51 -6.63 2.53 14.47
CA GLY A 51 -6.65 1.08 14.64
C GLY A 51 -6.68 0.27 13.33
N GLU A 52 -6.90 0.88 12.17
CA GLU A 52 -6.74 0.26 10.85
C GLU A 52 -5.25 0.22 10.50
N VAL A 53 -4.70 -0.96 10.23
CA VAL A 53 -3.28 -1.15 9.94
C VAL A 53 -3.04 -1.02 8.45
N LEU A 54 -2.01 -0.25 8.10
CA LEU A 54 -1.45 -0.14 6.74
C LEU A 54 -0.11 -0.84 6.70
N PHE A 55 0.09 -1.70 5.72
CA PHE A 55 1.32 -2.47 5.56
C PHE A 55 2.28 -1.81 4.57
N VAL A 56 3.54 -2.21 4.65
CA VAL A 56 4.56 -1.76 3.68
C VAL A 56 4.21 -2.21 2.27
N SER A 57 3.61 -3.40 2.11
CA SER A 57 3.10 -3.88 0.83
C SER A 57 1.96 -2.99 0.28
N ASP A 58 1.10 -2.43 1.15
CA ASP A 58 0.06 -1.50 0.71
C ASP A 58 0.67 -0.23 0.12
N VAL A 59 1.75 0.28 0.75
CA VAL A 59 2.49 1.45 0.24
C VAL A 59 3.11 1.16 -1.13
N ALA A 60 3.74 -0.01 -1.29
CA ALA A 60 4.32 -0.43 -2.55
C ALA A 60 3.26 -0.59 -3.65
N ARG A 61 2.11 -1.20 -3.33
CA ARG A 61 0.97 -1.33 -4.25
C ARG A 61 0.41 0.02 -4.65
N GLU A 62 0.20 0.92 -3.69
CA GLU A 62 -0.29 2.28 -3.98
C GLU A 62 0.64 3.02 -4.95
N ALA A 63 1.96 2.96 -4.72
CA ALA A 63 2.94 3.56 -5.62
C ALA A 63 2.86 2.96 -7.04
N CYS A 64 2.68 1.63 -7.14
CA CYS A 64 2.50 0.96 -8.42
C CYS A 64 1.20 1.37 -9.13
N PHE A 65 0.09 1.46 -8.41
CA PHE A 65 -1.19 1.89 -8.97
C PHE A 65 -1.14 3.33 -9.48
N LEU A 66 -0.56 4.24 -8.71
CA LEU A 66 -0.42 5.64 -9.10
C LEU A 66 0.46 5.81 -10.34
N ARG A 67 1.52 5.03 -10.42
CA ARG A 67 2.42 5.04 -11.58
C ARG A 67 1.78 4.46 -12.84
N CYS A 68 1.01 3.38 -12.71
CA CYS A 68 0.60 2.57 -13.85
C CYS A 68 -0.88 2.69 -14.21
N ALA A 69 -1.75 2.89 -13.22
CA ALA A 69 -3.20 2.88 -13.36
C ALA A 69 -3.83 4.23 -13.04
N ALA A 70 -3.04 5.32 -13.04
CA ALA A 70 -3.52 6.66 -12.72
C ALA A 70 -4.87 6.97 -13.38
N MET A 71 -5.81 7.51 -12.61
CA MET A 71 -7.12 7.90 -13.13
C MET A 71 -6.98 9.09 -14.10
N PRO A 72 -7.90 9.23 -15.07
CA PRO A 72 -7.92 10.39 -15.95
C PRO A 72 -7.90 11.71 -15.16
N GLY A 73 -7.00 12.62 -15.50
CA GLY A 73 -6.80 13.90 -14.82
C GLY A 73 -5.83 13.85 -13.62
N THR A 74 -5.40 12.65 -13.18
CA THR A 74 -4.27 12.52 -12.26
C THR A 74 -3.05 12.14 -13.09
N GLY A 75 -2.00 12.96 -13.08
CA GLY A 75 -0.76 12.66 -13.80
C GLY A 75 -0.11 11.36 -13.28
N GLU A 76 0.81 10.82 -14.07
CA GLU A 76 1.70 9.76 -13.61
C GLU A 76 2.54 10.31 -12.44
N GLU A 77 2.39 9.75 -11.26
CA GLU A 77 3.03 10.24 -10.05
C GLU A 77 4.01 9.18 -9.54
N ILE A 78 5.27 9.55 -9.42
CA ILE A 78 6.30 8.72 -8.79
C ILE A 78 6.45 9.21 -7.37
N LEU A 79 5.95 8.41 -6.42
CA LEU A 79 6.03 8.73 -4.99
C LEU A 79 7.18 8.00 -4.32
N SER A 80 7.83 8.67 -3.38
CA SER A 80 8.66 8.01 -2.38
C SER A 80 7.80 7.13 -1.46
N ALA A 81 8.40 6.15 -0.80
CA ALA A 81 7.68 5.30 0.15
C ALA A 81 6.98 6.12 1.25
N ARG A 82 7.60 7.21 1.71
CA ARG A 82 7.01 8.12 2.69
C ARG A 82 5.78 8.82 2.14
N GLU A 83 5.85 9.41 0.96
CA GLU A 83 4.71 10.08 0.31
C GLU A 83 3.57 9.11 0.04
N GLY A 84 3.88 7.89 -0.43
CA GLY A 84 2.90 6.83 -0.62
C GLY A 84 2.18 6.46 0.67
N ARG A 85 2.91 6.30 1.77
CA ARG A 85 2.34 6.06 3.09
C ARG A 85 1.45 7.22 3.56
N ASP A 86 1.94 8.45 3.45
CA ASP A 86 1.22 9.63 3.92
C ASP A 86 -0.07 9.81 3.11
N ARG A 87 -0.05 9.51 1.81
CA ARG A 87 -1.24 9.49 0.97
C ARG A 87 -2.24 8.41 1.40
N LEU A 88 -1.79 7.19 1.65
CA LEU A 88 -2.66 6.10 2.14
C LEU A 88 -3.30 6.45 3.49
N ILE A 89 -2.57 7.11 4.39
CA ILE A 89 -3.12 7.59 5.66
C ILE A 89 -4.29 8.55 5.41
N LEU A 90 -4.11 9.51 4.51
CA LEU A 90 -5.14 10.50 4.18
C LEU A 90 -6.35 9.86 3.49
N ASP A 91 -6.12 8.94 2.57
CA ASP A 91 -7.17 8.17 1.91
C ASP A 91 -7.95 7.32 2.92
N THR A 92 -7.25 6.66 3.85
CA THR A 92 -7.88 5.87 4.93
C THR A 92 -8.76 6.74 5.82
N LEU A 93 -8.28 7.92 6.22
CA LEU A 93 -9.08 8.88 7.01
C LEU A 93 -10.34 9.30 6.27
N ALA A 94 -10.24 9.60 4.98
CA ALA A 94 -11.38 9.99 4.16
C ALA A 94 -12.40 8.84 4.00
N LEU A 95 -11.93 7.61 3.79
CA LEU A 95 -12.79 6.44 3.72
C LEU A 95 -13.44 6.10 5.07
N GLN A 96 -12.74 6.29 6.19
CA GLN A 96 -13.32 6.14 7.52
C GLN A 96 -14.46 7.16 7.75
N GLU A 97 -14.25 8.40 7.35
CA GLU A 97 -15.28 9.44 7.45
C GLU A 97 -16.46 9.17 6.50
N GLN A 98 -16.19 8.77 5.27
CA GLN A 98 -17.20 8.37 4.30
C GLN A 98 -18.09 7.24 4.83
N ARG A 99 -17.48 6.20 5.45
CA ARG A 99 -18.23 5.09 6.08
C ARG A 99 -19.12 5.56 7.22
N LYS A 100 -18.66 6.47 8.08
CA LYS A 100 -19.45 7.04 9.19
C LYS A 100 -20.65 7.83 8.69
N LEU A 101 -20.50 8.54 7.60
CA LEU A 101 -21.54 9.38 7.03
C LEU A 101 -22.46 8.63 6.07
N LEU A 102 -22.19 7.35 5.81
CA LEU A 102 -22.92 6.51 4.84
C LEU A 102 -23.03 7.18 3.46
N LEU A 103 -22.02 7.95 3.09
CA LEU A 103 -21.97 8.67 1.83
C LEU A 103 -21.50 7.75 0.70
N GLY A 104 -22.31 7.72 -0.35
CA GLY A 104 -21.90 7.23 -1.65
C GLY A 104 -21.83 5.72 -1.82
N THR A 105 -22.35 5.30 -2.96
CA THR A 105 -22.07 4.00 -3.55
C THR A 105 -21.48 4.26 -4.93
N VAL A 106 -20.51 3.45 -5.33
CA VAL A 106 -20.00 3.50 -6.70
C VAL A 106 -20.94 2.70 -7.59
N ASP A 107 -21.41 3.33 -8.65
CA ASP A 107 -22.16 2.62 -9.67
C ASP A 107 -21.31 1.56 -10.35
N ASN A 108 -21.85 0.34 -10.49
CA ASN A 108 -21.09 -0.79 -11.05
C ASN A 108 -20.62 -0.55 -12.49
N ALA A 109 -21.45 0.08 -13.34
CA ALA A 109 -21.06 0.34 -14.74
C ALA A 109 -19.87 1.32 -14.80
N THR A 110 -19.88 2.35 -13.98
CA THR A 110 -18.79 3.30 -13.81
C THR A 110 -17.53 2.61 -13.29
N LEU A 111 -17.66 1.77 -12.24
CA LEU A 111 -16.54 1.00 -11.70
C LEU A 111 -15.90 0.09 -12.74
N GLU A 112 -16.70 -0.69 -13.47
CA GLU A 112 -16.20 -1.60 -14.51
C GLU A 112 -15.55 -0.86 -15.69
N GLY A 113 -16.05 0.34 -16.04
CA GLY A 113 -15.44 1.19 -17.04
C GLY A 113 -14.03 1.61 -16.67
N TYR A 114 -13.87 2.19 -15.49
CA TYR A 114 -12.56 2.64 -15.00
C TYR A 114 -11.61 1.47 -14.69
N ALA A 115 -12.12 0.35 -14.17
CA ALA A 115 -11.31 -0.82 -13.85
C ALA A 115 -10.68 -1.41 -15.13
N ARG A 116 -11.46 -1.60 -16.21
CA ARG A 116 -10.94 -2.10 -17.51
C ARG A 116 -9.88 -1.17 -18.09
N GLU A 117 -10.08 0.13 -18.00
CA GLU A 117 -9.09 1.10 -18.46
C GLU A 117 -7.81 1.04 -17.64
N ALA A 118 -7.92 0.94 -16.33
CA ALA A 118 -6.78 0.78 -15.42
C ALA A 118 -6.04 -0.53 -15.65
N GLU A 119 -6.75 -1.65 -15.83
CA GLU A 119 -6.16 -2.96 -16.15
C GLU A 119 -5.39 -2.94 -17.47
N SER A 120 -5.93 -2.26 -18.50
CA SER A 120 -5.24 -2.07 -19.76
C SER A 120 -3.91 -1.32 -19.59
N ARG A 121 -3.91 -0.27 -18.77
CA ARG A 121 -2.67 0.48 -18.44
C ARG A 121 -1.71 -0.36 -17.61
N MET A 122 -2.21 -1.12 -16.63
CA MET A 122 -1.40 -2.05 -15.84
C MET A 122 -0.72 -3.11 -16.68
N ALA A 123 -1.33 -3.54 -17.81
CA ALA A 123 -0.70 -4.48 -18.71
C ALA A 123 0.59 -3.96 -19.36
N ALA A 124 0.74 -2.64 -19.50
CA ALA A 124 1.96 -2.00 -20.00
C ALA A 124 2.98 -1.66 -18.90
N CYS A 125 2.65 -1.90 -17.63
CA CYS A 125 3.46 -1.53 -16.50
C CYS A 125 4.76 -2.36 -16.39
N PRO A 126 5.82 -1.84 -15.72
CA PRO A 126 7.03 -2.62 -15.42
C PRO A 126 6.73 -3.92 -14.67
N SER A 127 7.53 -4.95 -14.90
CA SER A 127 7.34 -6.30 -14.35
C SER A 127 7.32 -6.33 -12.82
N LEU A 128 8.01 -5.40 -12.15
CA LEU A 128 8.01 -5.27 -10.69
C LEU A 128 6.60 -5.00 -10.17
N CYS A 129 5.93 -3.98 -10.69
CA CYS A 129 4.56 -3.66 -10.27
C CYS A 129 3.55 -4.76 -10.59
N LYS A 130 3.72 -5.47 -11.72
CA LYS A 130 2.86 -6.61 -12.05
C LYS A 130 2.93 -7.76 -11.05
N ARG A 131 4.06 -7.93 -10.36
CA ARG A 131 4.23 -8.96 -9.32
C ARG A 131 3.63 -8.55 -7.99
N GLU A 132 3.59 -7.26 -7.71
CA GLU A 132 3.08 -6.71 -6.46
C GLU A 132 1.54 -6.65 -6.43
N ILE A 133 0.88 -6.74 -7.58
CA ILE A 133 -0.57 -6.54 -7.72
C ILE A 133 -1.23 -7.85 -8.13
N ALA A 134 -2.08 -8.38 -7.25
CA ALA A 134 -2.84 -9.59 -7.52
C ALA A 134 -4.04 -9.33 -8.47
N PRO A 135 -4.53 -10.38 -9.15
CA PRO A 135 -5.75 -10.27 -9.96
C PRO A 135 -6.93 -9.74 -9.13
N GLY A 136 -7.64 -8.75 -9.67
CA GLY A 136 -8.78 -8.12 -9.00
C GLY A 136 -8.43 -6.90 -8.12
N GLU A 137 -7.19 -6.77 -7.63
CA GLU A 137 -6.78 -5.63 -6.80
C GLU A 137 -6.90 -4.29 -7.52
N THR A 138 -6.70 -4.26 -8.84
CA THR A 138 -6.90 -3.06 -9.66
C THR A 138 -8.33 -2.55 -9.55
N ARG A 139 -9.31 -3.45 -9.64
CA ARG A 139 -10.73 -3.10 -9.51
C ARG A 139 -11.06 -2.56 -8.12
N GLU A 140 -10.53 -3.19 -7.07
CA GLU A 140 -10.72 -2.74 -5.69
C GLU A 140 -10.09 -1.36 -5.45
N TRP A 141 -8.89 -1.16 -5.97
CA TRP A 141 -8.20 0.13 -5.90
C TRP A 141 -9.01 1.23 -6.59
N ILE A 142 -9.49 0.99 -7.82
CA ILE A 142 -10.36 1.92 -8.54
C ILE A 142 -11.62 2.22 -7.74
N GLY A 143 -12.26 1.20 -7.16
CA GLY A 143 -13.45 1.38 -6.31
C GLY A 143 -13.19 2.31 -5.14
N ARG A 144 -12.06 2.14 -4.43
CA ARG A 144 -11.65 3.04 -3.35
C ARG A 144 -11.43 4.48 -3.84
N LYS A 145 -10.74 4.67 -4.98
CA LYS A 145 -10.49 6.01 -5.54
C LYS A 145 -11.79 6.69 -6.00
N LEU A 146 -12.74 5.95 -6.55
CA LEU A 146 -14.05 6.48 -6.91
C LEU A 146 -14.87 6.91 -5.67
N LEU A 147 -14.84 6.12 -4.59
CA LEU A 147 -15.45 6.50 -3.31
C LEU A 147 -14.83 7.77 -2.73
N LEU A 148 -13.49 7.90 -2.77
CA LEU A 148 -12.79 9.11 -2.33
C LEU A 148 -13.18 10.32 -3.17
N ARG A 149 -13.24 10.17 -4.49
CA ARG A 149 -13.68 11.23 -5.41
C ARG A 149 -15.11 11.67 -5.09
N ASP A 150 -16.03 10.74 -4.92
CA ASP A 150 -17.42 11.04 -4.57
C ASP A 150 -17.53 11.74 -3.21
N PHE A 151 -16.78 11.25 -2.21
CA PHE A 151 -16.71 11.87 -0.88
C PHE A 151 -16.27 13.34 -0.96
N PHE A 152 -15.17 13.63 -1.65
CA PHE A 152 -14.67 15.00 -1.76
C PHE A 152 -15.57 15.88 -2.61
N ASN A 153 -16.18 15.34 -3.67
CA ASN A 153 -17.14 16.09 -4.47
C ASN A 153 -18.34 16.54 -3.62
N ARG A 154 -18.91 15.66 -2.83
CA ARG A 154 -20.08 15.97 -1.98
C ARG A 154 -19.75 16.81 -0.74
N ARG A 155 -18.54 16.63 -0.17
CA ARG A 155 -18.16 17.30 1.08
C ARG A 155 -17.42 18.62 0.87
N VAL A 156 -16.81 18.80 -0.29
CA VAL A 156 -15.92 19.95 -0.56
C VAL A 156 -16.37 20.69 -1.81
N ALA A 157 -16.37 20.05 -2.97
CA ALA A 157 -16.51 20.74 -4.25
C ALA A 157 -17.84 21.52 -4.36
N VAL A 158 -18.93 20.95 -3.82
CA VAL A 158 -20.25 21.60 -3.83
C VAL A 158 -20.28 22.95 -3.10
N PHE A 159 -19.38 23.15 -2.15
CA PHE A 159 -19.34 24.38 -1.32
C PHE A 159 -18.26 25.37 -1.77
N VAL A 160 -17.50 25.04 -2.82
CA VAL A 160 -16.43 25.92 -3.32
C VAL A 160 -16.95 26.72 -4.51
N GLU A 161 -16.86 28.05 -4.39
CA GLU A 161 -17.26 28.97 -5.43
C GLU A 161 -16.08 29.89 -5.81
N VAL A 162 -15.96 30.22 -7.08
CA VAL A 162 -15.04 31.23 -7.61
C VAL A 162 -15.86 32.41 -8.11
N LYS A 163 -15.68 33.58 -7.50
CA LYS A 163 -16.39 34.79 -7.89
C LYS A 163 -15.85 35.34 -9.22
N GLY A 164 -16.74 35.82 -10.08
CA GLY A 164 -16.34 36.37 -11.38
C GLY A 164 -15.33 37.53 -11.29
N ASP A 165 -15.39 38.33 -10.21
CA ASP A 165 -14.42 39.39 -9.97
C ASP A 165 -13.01 38.87 -9.68
N ASP A 166 -12.89 37.73 -9.00
CA ASP A 166 -11.60 37.07 -8.74
C ASP A 166 -10.98 36.62 -10.06
N VAL A 167 -11.81 36.00 -10.95
CA VAL A 167 -11.36 35.56 -12.27
C VAL A 167 -10.87 36.75 -13.12
N ARG A 168 -11.63 37.86 -13.14
CA ARG A 168 -11.21 39.04 -13.88
C ARG A 168 -9.87 39.62 -13.38
N ARG A 169 -9.69 39.66 -12.06
CA ARG A 169 -8.41 40.12 -11.47
C ARG A 169 -7.25 39.19 -11.84
N GLU A 170 -7.48 37.91 -11.81
CA GLU A 170 -6.44 36.92 -12.17
C GLU A 170 -6.07 36.99 -13.66
N ILE A 171 -7.03 37.14 -14.56
CA ILE A 171 -6.76 37.37 -15.99
C ILE A 171 -5.90 38.62 -16.16
N ALA A 172 -6.32 39.75 -15.57
CA ALA A 172 -5.56 41.01 -15.66
C ALA A 172 -4.12 40.86 -15.14
N ARG A 173 -3.94 40.14 -14.04
CA ARG A 173 -2.62 39.84 -13.47
C ARG A 173 -1.74 39.02 -14.45
N ARG A 174 -2.32 37.99 -15.08
CA ARG A 174 -1.60 37.13 -16.06
C ARG A 174 -1.25 37.89 -17.32
N SER A 175 -2.17 38.70 -17.83
CA SER A 175 -1.96 39.50 -19.04
C SER A 175 -0.90 40.61 -18.83
N SER A 176 -0.67 41.04 -17.60
CA SER A 176 0.36 42.01 -17.26
C SER A 176 1.77 41.43 -17.12
N ALA A 177 1.91 40.09 -17.09
CA ALA A 177 3.20 39.43 -16.94
C ALA A 177 3.93 39.36 -18.29
N PRO A 178 5.19 39.82 -18.41
CA PRO A 178 5.95 39.78 -19.66
C PRO A 178 6.23 38.32 -20.05
N GLY A 179 5.98 37.96 -21.29
CA GLY A 179 6.34 36.66 -21.89
C GLY A 179 5.23 35.62 -21.93
N ASN A 180 4.00 35.95 -21.56
CA ASN A 180 2.88 35.04 -21.74
C ASN A 180 2.42 35.02 -23.20
N GLY A 181 2.29 33.79 -23.76
CA GLY A 181 1.71 33.51 -25.08
C GLY A 181 0.22 33.94 -25.15
N ALA A 182 -0.65 33.13 -25.72
CA ALA A 182 -2.08 33.45 -25.89
C ALA A 182 -2.72 33.83 -24.53
N GLU A 183 -3.55 34.87 -24.52
CA GLU A 183 -4.32 35.30 -23.38
C GLU A 183 -5.22 34.15 -22.87
N PRO A 184 -5.20 33.81 -21.58
CA PRO A 184 -6.00 32.68 -21.07
C PRO A 184 -7.49 33.04 -21.13
N THR A 185 -8.32 32.07 -21.48
CA THR A 185 -9.77 32.27 -21.53
C THR A 185 -10.35 32.38 -20.09
N TRP A 186 -11.49 33.02 -19.98
CA TRP A 186 -12.20 33.18 -18.71
C TRP A 186 -12.52 31.81 -18.07
N GLU A 187 -12.97 30.85 -18.88
CA GLU A 187 -13.28 29.49 -18.45
C GLU A 187 -12.05 28.76 -17.90
N GLN A 188 -10.93 28.84 -18.62
CA GLN A 188 -9.68 28.24 -18.18
C GLN A 188 -9.24 28.77 -16.82
N VAL A 189 -9.21 30.11 -16.67
CA VAL A 189 -8.79 30.73 -15.39
C VAL A 189 -9.75 30.38 -14.26
N ARG A 190 -11.07 30.41 -14.53
CA ARG A 190 -12.09 30.01 -13.55
C ARG A 190 -11.91 28.57 -13.09
N ASP A 191 -11.73 27.63 -14.01
CA ASP A 191 -11.61 26.21 -13.70
C ASP A 191 -10.32 25.94 -12.94
N GLU A 192 -9.19 26.51 -13.32
CA GLU A 192 -7.93 26.42 -12.59
C GLU A 192 -8.06 27.00 -11.16
N MET A 193 -8.73 28.13 -10.99
CA MET A 193 -8.96 28.74 -9.68
C MET A 193 -9.90 27.87 -8.81
N LEU A 194 -10.91 27.25 -9.43
CA LEU A 194 -11.82 26.34 -8.75
C LEU A 194 -11.08 25.11 -8.25
N ASP A 195 -10.28 24.48 -9.12
CA ASP A 195 -9.47 23.31 -8.76
C ASP A 195 -8.47 23.64 -7.64
N ALA A 196 -7.79 24.79 -7.73
CA ALA A 196 -6.87 25.24 -6.70
C ALA A 196 -7.57 25.46 -5.33
N ARG A 197 -8.78 26.04 -5.33
CA ARG A 197 -9.58 26.23 -4.10
C ARG A 197 -10.06 24.90 -3.53
N ILE A 198 -10.57 23.98 -4.38
CA ILE A 198 -10.97 22.63 -3.98
C ILE A 198 -9.78 21.93 -3.32
N ALA A 199 -8.62 21.91 -3.99
CA ALA A 199 -7.41 21.31 -3.47
C ALA A 199 -7.00 21.92 -2.10
N GLN A 200 -7.12 23.24 -1.93
CA GLN A 200 -6.84 23.89 -0.67
C GLN A 200 -7.80 23.48 0.46
N VAL A 201 -9.11 23.39 0.16
CA VAL A 201 -10.11 22.96 1.15
C VAL A 201 -9.89 21.48 1.53
N ILE A 202 -9.54 20.63 0.55
CA ILE A 202 -9.17 19.22 0.81
C ILE A 202 -7.96 19.16 1.74
N ARG A 203 -6.87 19.88 1.45
CA ARG A 203 -5.68 19.90 2.32
C ARG A 203 -6.01 20.36 3.74
N ASN A 204 -6.83 21.39 3.89
CA ASN A 204 -7.27 21.88 5.19
C ASN A 204 -8.12 20.86 5.95
N TRP A 205 -8.98 20.13 5.23
CA TRP A 205 -9.75 19.03 5.80
C TRP A 205 -8.82 17.89 6.26
N GLN A 206 -7.89 17.47 5.41
CA GLN A 206 -6.90 16.41 5.69
C GLN A 206 -6.08 16.74 6.94
N SER A 207 -5.57 17.96 7.05
CA SER A 207 -4.82 18.43 8.22
C SER A 207 -5.66 18.33 9.51
N ARG A 208 -6.93 18.76 9.46
CA ARG A 208 -7.83 18.65 10.61
C ARG A 208 -8.21 17.20 10.94
N ALA A 209 -8.39 16.37 9.92
CA ALA A 209 -8.69 14.95 10.13
C ALA A 209 -7.50 14.24 10.79
N ALA A 210 -6.30 14.45 10.28
CA ALA A 210 -5.08 13.90 10.84
C ALA A 210 -4.84 14.33 12.30
N SER A 211 -5.03 15.61 12.62
CA SER A 211 -4.84 16.14 13.98
C SER A 211 -5.82 15.58 15.03
N LYS A 212 -6.98 15.07 14.58
CA LYS A 212 -8.00 14.48 15.44
C LYS A 212 -7.93 12.94 15.48
N SER A 213 -7.01 12.34 14.76
CA SER A 213 -6.91 10.89 14.58
C SER A 213 -5.75 10.32 15.38
N ARG A 214 -5.91 9.06 15.81
CA ARG A 214 -4.81 8.30 16.40
C ARG A 214 -3.95 7.72 15.28
N LEU A 215 -2.80 8.32 15.06
CA LEU A 215 -1.82 7.88 14.07
C LEU A 215 -0.61 7.28 14.77
N ILE A 216 -0.20 6.09 14.33
CA ILE A 216 1.04 5.43 14.75
C ILE A 216 1.82 5.18 13.47
N LEU A 217 3.03 5.71 13.39
CA LEU A 217 3.91 5.56 12.23
C LEU A 217 5.03 4.59 12.57
N SER A 218 5.28 3.64 11.69
CA SER A 218 6.46 2.77 11.76
C SER A 218 7.58 3.34 10.88
N PRO A 219 8.85 3.09 11.24
CA PRO A 219 9.96 3.40 10.35
C PRO A 219 9.77 2.68 9.01
N LEU A 220 9.96 3.39 7.90
CA LEU A 220 10.08 2.79 6.57
C LEU A 220 11.56 2.67 6.26
N GLU A 221 12.01 1.47 5.95
CA GLU A 221 13.32 1.28 5.37
C GLU A 221 13.25 1.75 3.91
N ASP A 222 14.08 2.70 3.53
CA ASP A 222 14.27 3.09 2.12
C ASP A 222 14.92 1.90 1.40
N ARG A 223 14.11 1.14 0.64
CA ARG A 223 14.54 0.00 -0.18
C ARG A 223 14.75 0.44 -1.62
#